data_320a4881cf18f06ce8235b5aa5b49e24
#
_entry.id   320a4881cf18f06ce8235b5aa5b49e24
#
_cell.length_a   1.000
_cell.length_b   1.000
_cell.length_c   1.000
_cell.angle_alpha   90.00
_cell.angle_beta   90.00
_cell.angle_gamma   90.00
#
_symmetry.space_group_name_H-M   'P 1'
#
loop_
_entity.id
_entity.type
_entity.pdbx_description
1 polymer ?
#
loop_
_entity_poly.entity_id
_entity_poly.type
_entity_poly.pdbx_seq_one_letter_code
_entity_poly.pdbx_strand_id
1 'polypeptide(L)'
;MIRKKDAKKEELLPKYPHVDDVVPINHAYGCGVAINAPEAKVPIRALRNLVHHPNFGGQVMVVALGCEKLTVEKLLDEADISPENVIVLQEQKGFDAMVNAIMEMADKKLAILDQRRRETLPL
;
A
#
# COMPACT_ATOMS: atom_id res chain seq x y z
N MET A 1 12.63 -13.53 3.63
CA MET A 1 11.60 -12.52 3.96
C MET A 1 10.41 -12.53 2.99
N ILE A 2 10.59 -12.83 1.72
CA ILE A 2 9.55 -12.92 0.69
C ILE A 2 8.49 -14.00 1.00
N ARG A 3 8.88 -15.18 1.44
CA ARG A 3 7.99 -16.34 1.70
C ARG A 3 6.90 -16.13 2.76
N LYS A 4 7.10 -15.28 3.77
CA LYS A 4 6.08 -15.01 4.79
C LYS A 4 4.99 -14.04 4.34
N LYS A 5 5.30 -13.13 3.41
CA LYS A 5 4.31 -12.23 2.80
C LYS A 5 3.36 -12.99 1.88
N ASP A 6 3.89 -13.93 1.13
CA ASP A 6 3.10 -14.76 0.22
C ASP A 6 2.11 -15.65 0.99
N ALA A 7 2.54 -16.27 2.09
CA ALA A 7 1.68 -17.08 2.94
C ALA A 7 0.48 -16.31 3.53
N LYS A 8 0.68 -15.04 3.92
CA LYS A 8 -0.41 -14.21 4.45
C LYS A 8 -1.39 -13.74 3.35
N LYS A 9 -0.89 -13.50 2.15
CA LYS A 9 -1.70 -13.23 0.99
C LYS A 9 -2.56 -14.44 0.61
N GLU A 10 -1.99 -15.64 0.60
CA GLU A 10 -2.68 -16.90 0.36
C GLU A 10 -3.76 -17.21 1.41
N GLU A 11 -3.63 -16.66 2.61
CA GLU A 11 -4.63 -16.78 3.67
C GLU A 11 -5.83 -15.84 3.45
N LEU A 12 -5.59 -14.63 2.93
CA LEU A 12 -6.62 -13.60 2.76
C LEU A 12 -7.39 -13.71 1.45
N LEU A 13 -6.70 -13.86 0.33
CA LEU A 13 -7.32 -13.78 -1.00
C LEU A 13 -8.50 -14.74 -1.24
N PRO A 14 -8.47 -15.99 -0.74
CA PRO A 14 -9.60 -16.90 -0.93
C PRO A 14 -10.93 -16.42 -0.31
N LYS A 15 -10.87 -15.49 0.65
CA LYS A 15 -12.07 -14.90 1.25
C LYS A 15 -12.76 -13.87 0.34
N TYR A 16 -12.05 -13.39 -0.69
CA TYR A 16 -12.46 -12.28 -1.54
C TYR A 16 -12.38 -12.66 -3.03
N PRO A 17 -13.34 -13.44 -3.53
CA PRO A 17 -13.29 -14.03 -4.87
C PRO A 17 -13.34 -13.02 -6.03
N HIS A 18 -13.79 -11.79 -5.78
CA HIS A 18 -13.83 -10.74 -6.82
C HIS A 18 -12.57 -9.86 -6.83
N VAL A 19 -11.62 -10.14 -5.95
CA VAL A 19 -10.31 -9.48 -5.91
C VAL A 19 -9.29 -10.39 -6.56
N ASP A 20 -8.58 -9.90 -7.58
CA ASP A 20 -7.60 -10.72 -8.30
C ASP A 20 -6.33 -10.92 -7.51
N ASP A 21 -5.82 -9.84 -6.89
CA ASP A 21 -4.54 -9.89 -6.21
C ASP A 21 -4.31 -8.72 -5.24
N VAL A 22 -3.29 -8.87 -4.39
CA VAL A 22 -2.68 -7.81 -3.59
C VAL A 22 -1.26 -7.62 -4.08
N VAL A 23 -0.99 -6.45 -4.64
CA VAL A 23 0.30 -6.12 -5.26
C VAL A 23 1.13 -5.24 -4.35
N PRO A 24 2.26 -5.72 -3.81
CA PRO A 24 3.19 -4.89 -3.07
C PRO A 24 4.03 -4.04 -4.05
N ILE A 25 4.02 -2.73 -3.86
CA ILE A 25 4.87 -1.81 -4.61
C ILE A 25 5.95 -1.30 -3.65
N ASN A 26 7.19 -1.58 -3.98
CA ASN A 26 8.34 -1.13 -3.21
C ASN A 26 9.09 -0.03 -3.97
N HIS A 27 9.73 0.86 -3.24
CA HIS A 27 10.68 1.82 -3.81
C HIS A 27 12.06 1.63 -3.19
N ALA A 28 13.10 2.00 -3.94
CA ALA A 28 14.50 1.90 -3.51
C ALA A 28 15.01 3.15 -2.76
N TYR A 29 14.19 4.18 -2.57
CA TYR A 29 14.54 5.44 -1.95
C TYR A 29 14.31 5.39 -0.44
N GLY A 30 15.20 4.72 0.27
CA GLY A 30 15.19 4.61 1.72
C GLY A 30 15.98 5.71 2.42
N CYS A 31 16.38 5.46 3.67
CA CYS A 31 17.06 6.43 4.53
C CYS A 31 18.39 6.97 4.00
N GLY A 32 19.03 6.29 3.07
CA GLY A 32 20.33 6.68 2.49
C GLY A 32 20.29 7.70 1.36
N VAL A 33 19.10 8.08 0.89
CA VAL A 33 18.94 8.98 -0.25
C VAL A 33 18.68 10.41 0.21
N ALA A 34 19.34 11.39 -0.43
CA ALA A 34 19.10 12.79 -0.16
C ALA A 34 17.69 13.20 -0.64
N ILE A 35 16.87 13.68 0.27
CA ILE A 35 15.47 14.05 -0.02
C ILE A 35 15.34 15.19 -1.04
N ASN A 36 16.36 16.03 -1.15
CA ASN A 36 16.40 17.16 -2.06
C ASN A 36 17.12 16.82 -3.38
N ALA A 37 17.48 15.55 -3.61
CA ALA A 37 18.03 15.13 -4.88
C ALA A 37 17.00 15.38 -5.98
N PRO A 38 17.39 15.97 -7.13
CA PRO A 38 16.47 16.24 -8.24
C PRO A 38 15.71 14.99 -8.71
N GLU A 39 16.38 13.84 -8.64
CA GLU A 39 15.86 12.54 -9.04
C GLU A 39 14.79 11.97 -8.09
N ALA A 40 14.75 12.43 -6.84
CA ALA A 40 13.77 11.98 -5.85
C ALA A 40 12.32 12.31 -6.25
N LYS A 41 12.12 13.33 -7.08
CA LYS A 41 10.79 13.70 -7.62
C LYS A 41 10.18 12.63 -8.51
N VAL A 42 11.01 11.84 -9.20
CA VAL A 42 10.51 10.82 -10.14
C VAL A 42 9.80 9.68 -9.43
N PRO A 43 10.41 8.99 -8.45
CA PRO A 43 9.73 7.93 -7.70
C PRO A 43 8.52 8.45 -6.90
N ILE A 44 8.58 9.64 -6.33
CA ILE A 44 7.43 10.26 -5.63
C ILE A 44 6.26 10.41 -6.59
N ARG A 45 6.48 10.98 -7.77
CA ARG A 45 5.46 11.15 -8.80
C ARG A 45 4.93 9.81 -9.31
N ALA A 46 5.81 8.82 -9.50
CA ALA A 46 5.41 7.49 -9.93
C ALA A 46 4.50 6.81 -8.91
N LEU A 47 4.87 6.83 -7.62
CA LEU A 47 4.05 6.28 -6.55
C LEU A 47 2.70 6.98 -6.45
N ARG A 48 2.68 8.33 -6.52
CA ARG A 48 1.45 9.11 -6.53
C ARG A 48 0.52 8.71 -7.66
N ASN A 49 1.04 8.59 -8.87
CA ASN A 49 0.23 8.21 -10.03
C ASN A 49 -0.28 6.77 -9.93
N LEU A 50 0.52 5.86 -9.37
CA LEU A 50 0.10 4.47 -9.14
C LEU A 50 -1.03 4.37 -8.13
N VAL A 51 -1.01 5.17 -7.05
CA VAL A 51 -2.08 5.20 -6.04
C VAL A 51 -3.45 5.46 -6.67
N HIS A 52 -3.49 6.33 -7.69
CA HIS A 52 -4.73 6.69 -8.39
C HIS A 52 -5.07 5.77 -9.56
N HIS A 53 -4.32 4.68 -9.76
CA HIS A 53 -4.60 3.77 -10.86
C HIS A 53 -5.97 3.09 -10.69
N PRO A 54 -6.84 3.11 -11.70
CA PRO A 54 -8.23 2.64 -11.58
C PRO A 54 -8.34 1.18 -11.16
N ASN A 55 -7.39 0.33 -11.51
CA ASN A 55 -7.39 -1.08 -11.13
C ASN A 55 -7.22 -1.31 -9.63
N PHE A 56 -6.72 -0.34 -8.87
CA PHE A 56 -6.67 -0.43 -7.40
C PHE A 56 -8.00 -0.05 -6.75
N GLY A 57 -8.94 0.46 -7.51
CA GLY A 57 -10.27 0.81 -7.03
C GLY A 57 -10.29 1.79 -5.86
N GLY A 58 -9.26 2.63 -5.71
CA GLY A 58 -9.11 3.54 -4.58
C GLY A 58 -8.72 2.86 -3.26
N GLN A 59 -8.49 1.55 -3.25
CA GLN A 59 -8.13 0.80 -2.05
C GLN A 59 -6.63 0.58 -1.98
N VAL A 60 -5.91 1.63 -1.59
CA VAL A 60 -4.46 1.62 -1.42
C VAL A 60 -4.11 1.69 0.07
N MET A 61 -3.07 0.97 0.45
CA MET A 61 -2.52 0.97 1.80
C MET A 61 -1.04 1.37 1.73
N VAL A 62 -0.64 2.29 2.59
CA VAL A 62 0.76 2.70 2.73
C VAL A 62 1.33 2.07 3.98
N VAL A 63 2.45 1.39 3.83
CA VAL A 63 3.23 0.85 4.96
C VAL A 63 4.56 1.59 4.99
N ALA A 64 4.68 2.52 5.92
CA ALA A 64 5.85 3.33 6.14
C ALA A 64 6.74 2.74 7.25
N LEU A 65 8.05 2.89 7.15
CA LEU A 65 8.96 2.48 8.21
C LEU A 65 8.89 3.45 9.40
N GLY A 66 8.90 4.74 9.13
CA GLY A 66 8.86 5.83 10.11
C GLY A 66 10.13 6.69 10.16
N CYS A 67 11.21 6.26 9.51
CA CYS A 67 12.47 6.99 9.42
C CYS A 67 12.95 7.25 7.98
N GLU A 68 12.11 6.95 7.01
CA GLU A 68 12.44 7.21 5.61
C GLU A 68 12.42 8.72 5.29
N LYS A 69 13.23 9.09 4.30
CA LYS A 69 13.32 10.48 3.80
C LYS A 69 12.07 10.90 3.03
N LEU A 70 11.41 9.96 2.39
CA LEU A 70 10.06 10.15 1.88
C LEU A 70 9.10 10.03 3.06
N THR A 71 8.92 11.13 3.77
CA THR A 71 8.03 11.13 4.93
C THR A 71 6.59 10.87 4.50
N VAL A 72 5.84 10.26 5.41
CA VAL A 72 4.43 9.97 5.19
C VAL A 72 3.67 11.25 4.80
N GLU A 73 3.95 12.37 5.46
CA GLU A 73 3.31 13.66 5.19
C GLU A 73 3.52 14.09 3.73
N LYS A 74 4.74 14.02 3.22
CA LYS A 74 5.03 14.38 1.82
C LYS A 74 4.31 13.49 0.81
N LEU A 75 4.20 12.19 1.12
CA LEU A 75 3.47 11.27 0.27
C LEU A 75 1.96 11.53 0.35
N LEU A 76 1.43 11.81 1.55
CA LEU A 76 0.01 12.07 1.77
C LEU A 76 -0.44 13.34 1.07
N ASP A 77 0.27 14.45 1.29
CA ASP A 77 -0.07 15.76 0.71
C ASP A 77 -0.05 15.72 -0.83
N GLU A 78 0.92 15.01 -1.41
CA GLU A 78 1.06 14.93 -2.85
C GLU A 78 0.18 13.86 -3.52
N ALA A 79 -0.21 12.82 -2.79
CA ALA A 79 -0.93 11.67 -3.33
C ALA A 79 -2.40 11.60 -2.94
N ASP A 80 -2.90 12.58 -2.17
CA ASP A 80 -4.28 12.61 -1.66
C ASP A 80 -4.67 11.28 -0.96
N ILE A 81 -3.75 10.75 -0.17
CA ILE A 81 -3.97 9.53 0.62
C ILE A 81 -4.43 9.94 2.02
N SER A 82 -5.58 9.42 2.44
CA SER A 82 -6.06 9.62 3.81
C SER A 82 -5.11 8.98 4.83
N PRO A 83 -4.78 9.68 5.95
CA PRO A 83 -3.91 9.16 7.01
C PRO A 83 -4.38 7.81 7.58
N GLU A 84 -5.67 7.54 7.56
CA GLU A 84 -6.24 6.24 7.98
C GLU A 84 -5.79 5.05 7.13
N ASN A 85 -5.23 5.30 5.94
CA ASN A 85 -4.70 4.29 5.03
C ASN A 85 -3.20 4.04 5.21
N VAL A 86 -2.60 4.60 6.26
CA VAL A 86 -1.17 4.53 6.54
C VAL A 86 -0.91 3.74 7.82
N ILE A 87 0.07 2.85 7.76
CA ILE A 87 0.62 2.15 8.92
C ILE A 87 2.08 2.52 9.04
N VAL A 88 2.48 3.07 10.18
CA VAL A 88 3.89 3.33 10.50
C VAL A 88 4.43 2.19 11.35
N LEU A 89 5.42 1.47 10.84
CA LEU A 89 5.93 0.24 11.48
C LEU A 89 6.60 0.52 12.82
N GLN A 90 7.34 1.62 12.94
CA GLN A 90 8.04 1.98 14.17
C GLN A 90 7.10 2.38 15.32
N GLU A 91 5.86 2.71 15.02
CA GLU A 91 4.83 3.00 16.03
C GLU A 91 4.19 1.73 16.61
N GLN A 92 4.43 0.58 15.98
CA GLN A 92 3.85 -0.68 16.42
C GLN A 92 4.67 -1.34 17.54
N LYS A 93 4.00 -1.92 18.52
CA LYS A 93 4.63 -2.59 19.68
C LYS A 93 5.03 -4.03 19.33
N GLY A 94 6.05 -4.20 18.49
CA GLY A 94 6.60 -5.49 18.12
C GLY A 94 6.08 -6.07 16.80
N PHE A 95 6.70 -7.16 16.38
CA PHE A 95 6.48 -7.76 15.06
C PHE A 95 5.04 -8.25 14.85
N ASP A 96 4.47 -8.92 15.86
CA ASP A 96 3.11 -9.45 15.75
C ASP A 96 2.08 -8.33 15.65
N ALA A 97 2.27 -7.22 16.38
CA ALA A 97 1.42 -6.05 16.28
C ALA A 97 1.50 -5.40 14.89
N MET A 98 2.70 -5.32 14.31
CA MET A 98 2.89 -4.83 12.92
C MET A 98 2.12 -5.69 11.92
N VAL A 99 2.28 -7.02 12.01
CA VAL A 99 1.62 -7.95 11.10
C VAL A 99 0.11 -7.86 11.24
N ASN A 100 -0.40 -7.83 12.47
CA ASN A 100 -1.84 -7.76 12.74
C ASN A 100 -2.45 -6.46 12.20
N ALA A 101 -1.79 -5.32 12.40
CA ALA A 101 -2.25 -4.04 11.88
C ALA A 101 -2.34 -4.03 10.34
N ILE A 102 -1.32 -4.59 9.67
CA ILE A 102 -1.32 -4.72 8.20
C ILE A 102 -2.45 -5.65 7.73
N MET A 103 -2.61 -6.79 8.39
CA MET A 103 -3.63 -7.78 8.01
C MET A 103 -5.04 -7.23 8.22
N GLU A 104 -5.30 -6.55 9.33
CA GLU A 104 -6.59 -5.95 9.63
C GLU A 104 -6.96 -4.85 8.61
N MET A 105 -6.02 -3.98 8.26
CA MET A 105 -6.25 -2.96 7.25
C MET A 105 -6.47 -3.59 5.86
N ALA A 106 -5.69 -4.59 5.49
CA ALA A 106 -5.85 -5.31 4.24
C ALA A 106 -7.22 -5.98 4.15
N ASP A 107 -7.66 -6.65 5.21
CA ASP A 107 -8.96 -7.32 5.28
C ASP A 107 -10.12 -6.34 5.03
N LYS A 108 -10.11 -5.19 5.69
CA LYS A 108 -11.10 -4.12 5.49
C LYS A 108 -11.15 -3.63 4.04
N LYS A 109 -9.98 -3.41 3.42
CA LYS A 109 -9.89 -2.92 2.04
C LYS A 109 -10.33 -3.96 1.02
N LEU A 110 -9.96 -5.21 1.23
CA LEU A 110 -10.36 -6.33 0.38
C LEU A 110 -11.88 -6.55 0.43
N ALA A 111 -12.49 -6.43 1.61
CA ALA A 111 -13.94 -6.53 1.76
C ALA A 111 -14.70 -5.45 0.96
N ILE A 112 -14.15 -4.23 0.89
CA ILE A 112 -14.72 -3.15 0.08
C ILE A 112 -14.57 -3.46 -1.42
N LEU A 113 -13.40 -3.92 -1.85
CA LEU A 113 -13.14 -4.27 -3.25
C LEU A 113 -13.98 -5.44 -3.72
N ASP A 114 -14.20 -6.43 -2.86
CA ASP A 114 -14.95 -7.65 -3.20
C ASP A 114 -16.44 -7.38 -3.49
N GLN A 115 -16.97 -6.25 -3.05
CA GLN A 115 -18.33 -5.81 -3.36
C GLN A 115 -18.50 -5.33 -4.81
N ARG A 116 -17.39 -5.04 -5.50
CA ARG A 116 -17.40 -4.55 -6.88
C ARG A 116 -17.58 -5.71 -7.85
N ARG A 117 -18.32 -5.43 -8.93
CA ARG A 117 -18.54 -6.38 -10.03
C ARG A 117 -17.87 -5.86 -11.29
N ARG A 118 -17.26 -6.76 -12.04
CA ARG A 118 -16.81 -6.47 -13.39
C ARG A 118 -17.94 -6.68 -14.37
N GLU A 119 -18.07 -5.76 -15.29
CA GLU A 119 -19.01 -5.87 -16.41
C GLU A 119 -18.22 -5.90 -17.72
N THR A 120 -18.69 -6.74 -18.64
CA THR A 120 -18.17 -6.75 -20.01
C THR A 120 -19.07 -5.83 -20.84
N LEU A 121 -18.50 -4.77 -21.35
CA LEU A 121 -19.20 -3.82 -22.23
C LEU A 121 -18.81 -4.10 -23.69
N PRO A 122 -19.74 -3.97 -24.64
CA PRO A 122 -19.40 -4.02 -26.05
C PRO A 122 -18.54 -2.80 -26.43
N LEU A 123 -17.60 -3.01 -27.33
CA LEU A 123 -16.78 -1.95 -27.92
C LEU A 123 -17.59 -1.07 -28.84
#